data_6a1d46b1d39eae333c919df0267326a3
#
_entry.id   6a1d46b1d39eae333c919df0267326a3
#
_cell.length_a   1.000
_cell.length_b   1.000
_cell.length_c   1.000
_cell.angle_alpha   90.00
_cell.angle_beta   90.00
_cell.angle_gamma   90.00
#
_symmetry.space_group_name_H-M   'P 1'
#
loop_
_entity.id
_entity.type
_entity.pdbx_description
1 polymer ?
#
loop_
_entity_poly.entity_id
_entity_poly.type
_entity_poly.pdbx_seq_one_letter_code
_entity_poly.pdbx_strand_id
1 'polypeptide(L)'
;MPSLVTAEEEKSLTGIFSDIFDTFKRDIVIHKEPKKQITDATLPSFFGYETDRSNKVNYKYIPVSGVYPATIRYRDTQELEPLGITNAAAVSVGEVSIKVKSDAKVFIERGKTEKITFDNKTFKISSDFAVARFLSSEFYVYQLEATK
;
A
#
# COMPACT_ATOMS: atom_id res chain seq x y z
N MET A 1 18.69 -24.92 19.91
CA MET A 1 17.81 -25.88 19.25
C MET A 1 18.37 -26.17 17.86
N PRO A 2 18.65 -27.41 17.53
CA PRO A 2 19.02 -27.71 16.17
C PRO A 2 17.83 -27.35 15.25
N SER A 3 18.10 -26.55 14.23
CA SER A 3 17.12 -26.28 13.17
C SER A 3 16.86 -27.58 12.41
N LEU A 4 15.61 -27.91 12.17
CA LEU A 4 15.20 -29.03 11.33
C LEU A 4 15.57 -28.83 9.86
N VAL A 5 15.95 -27.62 9.50
CA VAL A 5 16.32 -27.21 8.14
C VAL A 5 17.75 -26.72 8.15
N THR A 6 18.56 -27.23 7.23
CA THR A 6 19.91 -26.74 7.03
C THR A 6 19.94 -25.35 6.39
N ALA A 7 21.04 -24.63 6.56
CA ALA A 7 21.18 -23.28 5.98
C ALA A 7 21.06 -23.27 4.43
N GLU A 8 21.45 -24.35 3.77
CA GLU A 8 21.33 -24.53 2.32
C GLU A 8 19.87 -24.76 1.91
N GLU A 9 19.14 -25.58 2.66
CA GLU A 9 17.72 -25.82 2.45
C GLU A 9 16.91 -24.55 2.70
N GLU A 10 17.23 -23.78 3.75
CA GLU A 10 16.60 -22.49 4.03
C GLU A 10 16.77 -21.52 2.88
N LYS A 11 17.98 -21.42 2.31
CA LYS A 11 18.26 -20.57 1.16
C LYS A 11 17.49 -21.01 -0.08
N SER A 12 17.41 -22.32 -0.32
CA SER A 12 16.66 -22.89 -1.43
C SER A 12 15.16 -22.61 -1.31
N LEU A 13 14.59 -22.82 -0.12
CA LEU A 13 13.19 -22.54 0.15
C LEU A 13 12.86 -21.04 0.02
N THR A 14 13.74 -20.17 0.52
CA THR A 14 13.59 -18.72 0.36
C THR A 14 13.58 -18.31 -1.11
N GLY A 15 14.44 -18.94 -1.93
CA GLY A 15 14.43 -18.76 -3.38
C GLY A 15 13.09 -19.14 -4.01
N ILE A 16 12.56 -20.31 -3.65
CA ILE A 16 11.25 -20.79 -4.15
C ILE A 16 10.11 -19.81 -3.80
N PHE A 17 10.07 -19.30 -2.56
CA PHE A 17 9.05 -18.33 -2.17
C PHE A 17 9.17 -17.01 -2.94
N SER A 18 10.39 -16.56 -3.21
CA SER A 18 10.61 -15.39 -4.06
C SER A 18 10.13 -15.62 -5.49
N ASP A 19 10.40 -16.79 -6.05
CA ASP A 19 9.99 -17.18 -7.41
C ASP A 19 8.46 -17.28 -7.51
N ILE A 20 7.81 -17.83 -6.49
CA ILE A 20 6.33 -17.85 -6.41
C ILE A 20 5.77 -16.44 -6.40
N PHE A 21 6.34 -15.55 -5.58
CA PHE A 21 5.92 -14.15 -5.56
C PHE A 21 6.11 -13.51 -6.94
N ASP A 22 7.26 -13.71 -7.56
CA ASP A 22 7.60 -13.12 -8.85
C ASP A 22 6.75 -13.69 -10.01
N THR A 23 6.25 -14.92 -9.87
CA THR A 23 5.34 -15.53 -10.85
C THR A 23 3.94 -14.92 -10.80
N PHE A 24 3.43 -14.62 -9.62
CA PHE A 24 2.06 -14.13 -9.42
C PHE A 24 1.97 -12.63 -9.19
N LYS A 25 3.08 -11.91 -9.20
CA LYS A 25 3.09 -10.45 -9.02
C LYS A 25 2.37 -9.72 -10.13
N ARG A 26 1.69 -8.66 -9.75
CA ARG A 26 1.11 -7.66 -10.64
C ARG A 26 1.54 -6.28 -10.18
N ASP A 27 1.64 -5.36 -11.12
CA ASP A 27 1.96 -3.99 -10.78
C ASP A 27 0.73 -3.28 -10.21
N ILE A 28 0.92 -2.67 -9.06
CA ILE A 28 -0.06 -1.81 -8.41
C ILE A 28 0.46 -0.38 -8.41
N VAL A 29 -0.43 0.59 -8.54
CA VAL A 29 -0.09 2.01 -8.43
C VAL A 29 -0.58 2.53 -7.10
N ILE A 30 0.36 2.99 -6.29
CA ILE A 30 0.08 3.57 -4.98
C ILE A 30 0.08 5.09 -5.11
N HIS A 31 -1.05 5.72 -4.81
CA HIS A 31 -1.21 7.17 -4.85
C HIS A 31 -1.14 7.72 -3.44
N LYS A 32 -0.25 8.68 -3.26
CA LYS A 32 -0.11 9.44 -2.02
C LYS A 32 -0.98 10.69 -2.06
N GLU A 33 -1.32 11.20 -0.89
CA GLU A 33 -1.89 12.53 -0.76
C GLU A 33 -0.97 13.56 -1.44
N PRO A 34 -1.52 14.39 -2.35
CA PRO A 34 -0.68 15.32 -3.11
C PRO A 34 0.02 16.31 -2.20
N LYS A 35 1.29 16.54 -2.46
CA LYS A 35 2.07 17.53 -1.73
C LYS A 35 1.69 18.93 -2.18
N LYS A 36 1.37 19.76 -1.20
CA LYS A 36 1.12 21.19 -1.41
C LYS A 36 2.44 21.92 -1.55
N GLN A 37 2.67 22.54 -2.69
CA GLN A 37 3.87 23.37 -2.95
C GLN A 37 3.42 24.81 -3.19
N ILE A 38 4.12 25.74 -2.53
CA ILE A 38 3.91 27.18 -2.75
C ILE A 38 4.60 27.53 -4.06
N THR A 39 3.84 28.05 -5.04
CA THR A 39 4.36 28.37 -6.37
C THR A 39 4.94 29.78 -6.42
N ASP A 40 4.36 30.73 -5.67
CA ASP A 40 4.84 32.08 -5.56
C ASP A 40 5.04 32.46 -4.09
N ALA A 41 6.27 32.36 -3.64
CA ALA A 41 6.70 33.09 -2.46
C ALA A 41 7.04 34.51 -2.92
N THR A 42 6.03 35.34 -3.08
CA THR A 42 6.29 36.79 -3.08
C THR A 42 6.82 37.09 -1.67
N LEU A 43 8.12 37.29 -1.59
CA LEU A 43 8.75 37.68 -0.35
C LEU A 43 7.99 38.88 0.22
N PRO A 44 7.48 38.81 1.45
CA PRO A 44 6.88 39.96 2.07
C PRO A 44 7.94 41.07 2.02
N SER A 45 7.55 42.21 1.54
CA SER A 45 8.45 43.37 1.49
C SER A 45 9.06 43.57 2.87
N PHE A 46 10.37 43.66 2.92
CA PHE A 46 11.20 43.69 4.10
C PHE A 46 10.91 44.84 5.08
N PHE A 47 10.03 45.72 4.74
CA PHE A 47 9.63 46.87 5.53
C PHE A 47 8.10 46.87 5.74
N GLY A 48 7.59 46.12 6.65
CA GLY A 48 6.34 46.28 7.42
C GLY A 48 5.18 47.16 6.93
N TYR A 49 5.16 47.56 5.69
CA TYR A 49 4.06 48.28 5.06
C TYR A 49 3.17 47.24 4.40
N GLU A 50 2.08 46.93 5.07
CA GLU A 50 0.96 46.21 4.51
C GLU A 50 0.37 46.99 3.32
N THR A 51 0.84 46.71 2.15
CA THR A 51 0.10 47.01 0.95
C THR A 51 -0.48 45.72 0.42
N ASP A 52 -1.76 45.59 0.57
CA ASP A 52 -2.66 44.55 0.06
C ASP A 52 -2.75 43.24 0.83
N ARG A 53 -3.86 43.11 1.51
CA ARG A 53 -4.44 41.88 2.07
C ARG A 53 -4.82 40.82 1.03
N SER A 54 -4.39 40.92 -0.20
CA SER A 54 -4.66 39.99 -1.28
C SER A 54 -3.49 39.11 -1.67
N ASN A 55 -2.53 38.88 -0.79
CA ASN A 55 -1.52 37.85 -1.01
C ASN A 55 -2.16 36.47 -0.98
N LYS A 56 -2.88 36.14 -2.06
CA LYS A 56 -3.31 34.78 -2.37
C LYS A 56 -2.05 33.97 -2.64
N VAL A 57 -1.59 33.27 -1.62
CA VAL A 57 -0.52 32.31 -1.80
C VAL A 57 -1.02 31.24 -2.75
N ASN A 58 -0.49 31.23 -3.94
CA ASN A 58 -0.84 30.22 -4.95
C ASN A 58 -0.17 28.92 -4.57
N TYR A 59 -0.99 27.89 -4.38
CA TYR A 59 -0.54 26.55 -4.08
C TYR A 59 -0.72 25.66 -5.30
N LYS A 60 0.28 24.87 -5.61
CA LYS A 60 0.18 23.81 -6.58
C LYS A 60 0.21 22.47 -5.85
N TYR A 61 -0.73 21.61 -6.16
CA TYR A 61 -0.75 20.24 -5.65
C TYR A 61 0.02 19.35 -6.61
N ILE A 62 1.08 18.72 -6.12
CA ILE A 62 1.88 17.79 -6.91
C ILE A 62 1.46 16.38 -6.52
N PRO A 63 0.86 15.61 -7.46
CA PRO A 63 0.53 14.22 -7.20
C PRO A 63 1.81 13.40 -7.03
N VAL A 64 1.81 12.51 -6.03
CA VAL A 64 2.91 11.58 -5.76
C VAL A 64 2.36 10.17 -5.91
N SER A 65 2.89 9.42 -6.84
CA SER A 65 2.52 8.02 -7.06
C SER A 65 3.77 7.17 -7.34
N GLY A 66 3.66 5.88 -7.02
CA GLY A 66 4.70 4.90 -7.30
C GLY A 66 4.10 3.59 -7.76
N VAL A 67 4.80 2.89 -8.64
CA VAL A 67 4.41 1.56 -9.12
C VAL A 67 5.24 0.51 -8.41
N TYR A 68 4.56 -0.47 -7.82
CA TYR A 68 5.21 -1.54 -7.07
C TYR A 68 4.60 -2.90 -7.40
N PRO A 69 5.41 -3.97 -7.41
CA PRO A 69 4.89 -5.32 -7.58
C PRO A 69 4.19 -5.79 -6.31
N ALA A 70 3.03 -6.41 -6.49
CA ALA A 70 2.25 -7.00 -5.42
C ALA A 70 1.53 -8.26 -5.88
N THR A 71 1.31 -9.19 -4.98
CA THR A 71 0.42 -10.32 -5.21
C THR A 71 -0.97 -9.96 -4.68
N ILE A 72 -1.99 -10.07 -5.54
CA ILE A 72 -3.36 -9.66 -5.24
C ILE A 72 -4.21 -10.90 -4.99
N ARG A 73 -4.95 -10.91 -3.90
CA ARG A 73 -5.92 -11.95 -3.58
C ARG A 73 -7.29 -11.32 -3.33
N TYR A 74 -8.23 -11.70 -4.16
CA TYR A 74 -9.64 -11.36 -3.97
C TYR A 74 -10.26 -12.37 -3.00
N ARG A 75 -10.93 -11.88 -1.95
CA ARG A 75 -11.76 -12.73 -1.09
C ARG A 75 -13.12 -12.89 -1.72
N ASP A 76 -13.47 -14.12 -2.03
CA ASP A 76 -14.82 -14.47 -2.42
C ASP A 76 -15.61 -14.89 -1.19
N THR A 77 -16.85 -14.41 -1.06
CA THR A 77 -17.74 -14.77 0.06
C THR A 77 -18.03 -16.26 0.13
N GLN A 78 -17.87 -16.98 -0.98
CA GLN A 78 -18.08 -18.42 -1.06
C GLN A 78 -17.01 -19.26 -0.34
N GLU A 79 -15.82 -18.71 -0.09
CA GLU A 79 -14.76 -19.45 0.63
C GLU A 79 -15.02 -19.57 2.15
N LEU A 80 -15.97 -18.82 2.69
CA LEU A 80 -16.28 -18.79 4.13
C LEU A 80 -17.40 -19.77 4.53
N GLU A 81 -18.23 -20.20 3.59
CA GLU A 81 -19.33 -21.14 3.86
C GLU A 81 -18.88 -22.52 4.37
N PRO A 82 -17.78 -23.14 3.85
CA PRO A 82 -17.35 -24.46 4.31
C PRO A 82 -16.81 -24.49 5.74
N LEU A 83 -16.46 -23.34 6.32
CA LEU A 83 -15.89 -23.24 7.66
C LEU A 83 -16.93 -23.02 8.76
N GLY A 84 -18.24 -23.03 8.44
CA GLY A 84 -19.32 -22.88 9.41
C GLY A 84 -19.32 -21.52 10.14
N ILE A 85 -18.65 -20.53 9.60
CA ILE A 85 -18.64 -19.17 10.14
C ILE A 85 -19.89 -18.47 9.63
N THR A 86 -20.96 -18.59 10.37
CA THR A 86 -22.29 -18.01 10.06
C THR A 86 -22.37 -16.49 10.18
N ASN A 87 -21.29 -15.83 10.59
CA ASN A 87 -21.23 -14.36 10.63
C ASN A 87 -20.74 -13.77 9.30
N ALA A 88 -21.31 -14.18 8.19
CA ALA A 88 -21.10 -13.60 6.86
C ALA A 88 -21.44 -12.09 6.80
N ALA A 89 -22.10 -11.55 7.81
CA ALA A 89 -22.41 -10.12 7.92
C ALA A 89 -21.19 -9.23 8.26
N ALA A 90 -20.09 -9.83 8.72
CA ALA A 90 -18.88 -9.09 9.11
C ALA A 90 -17.82 -9.01 8.02
N VAL A 91 -17.97 -9.75 6.93
CA VAL A 91 -17.04 -9.69 5.79
C VAL A 91 -17.69 -8.86 4.69
N SER A 92 -17.25 -7.62 4.57
CA SER A 92 -17.74 -6.76 3.49
C SER A 92 -17.39 -7.37 2.14
N VAL A 93 -18.41 -7.52 1.30
CA VAL A 93 -18.27 -7.98 -0.09
C VAL A 93 -17.31 -7.03 -0.81
N GLY A 94 -16.16 -7.53 -1.24
CA GLY A 94 -15.17 -6.74 -1.98
C GLY A 94 -13.87 -6.47 -1.23
N GLU A 95 -13.60 -7.16 -0.14
CA GLU A 95 -12.28 -7.12 0.49
C GLU A 95 -11.23 -7.79 -0.38
N VAL A 96 -10.16 -7.06 -0.61
CA VAL A 96 -9.00 -7.52 -1.36
C VAL A 96 -7.78 -7.46 -0.45
N SER A 97 -6.96 -8.49 -0.46
CA SER A 97 -5.66 -8.45 0.21
C SER A 97 -4.54 -8.34 -0.81
N ILE A 98 -3.58 -7.48 -0.52
CA ILE A 98 -2.35 -7.38 -1.29
C ILE A 98 -1.16 -7.80 -0.42
N LYS A 99 -0.25 -8.53 -1.02
CA LYS A 99 1.03 -8.90 -0.43
C LYS A 99 2.14 -8.15 -1.16
N VAL A 100 2.92 -7.37 -0.43
CA VAL A 100 3.97 -6.51 -0.96
C VAL A 100 5.31 -6.78 -0.31
N LYS A 101 6.39 -6.39 -0.98
CA LYS A 101 7.74 -6.40 -0.43
C LYS A 101 8.01 -5.14 0.41
N SER A 102 9.15 -5.10 1.08
CA SER A 102 9.57 -4.01 1.98
C SER A 102 9.58 -2.62 1.31
N ASP A 103 9.94 -2.54 0.03
CA ASP A 103 10.02 -1.28 -0.70
C ASP A 103 8.65 -0.60 -0.81
N ALA A 104 7.64 -1.38 -1.19
CA ALA A 104 6.27 -0.90 -1.25
C ALA A 104 5.73 -0.55 0.14
N LYS A 105 6.06 -1.35 1.17
CA LYS A 105 5.71 -1.05 2.57
C LYS A 105 6.24 0.31 2.99
N VAL A 106 7.54 0.56 2.80
CA VAL A 106 8.18 1.84 3.15
C VAL A 106 7.50 3.00 2.42
N PHE A 107 7.15 2.82 1.15
CA PHE A 107 6.44 3.84 0.40
C PHE A 107 5.02 4.08 0.94
N ILE A 108 4.28 3.03 1.31
CA ILE A 108 2.94 3.14 1.89
C ILE A 108 2.98 3.87 3.23
N GLU A 109 3.95 3.57 4.09
CA GLU A 109 4.07 4.17 5.42
C GLU A 109 4.63 5.60 5.39
N ARG A 110 5.38 5.97 4.36
CA ARG A 110 5.92 7.31 4.21
C ARG A 110 4.82 8.31 3.85
N GLY A 111 4.18 8.86 4.85
CA GLY A 111 3.06 9.79 4.70
C GLY A 111 1.74 9.06 4.42
N LYS A 112 0.71 9.82 4.13
CA LYS A 112 -0.65 9.27 3.96
C LYS A 112 -0.85 8.72 2.55
N THR A 113 -1.25 7.46 2.45
CA THR A 113 -1.69 6.85 1.20
C THR A 113 -3.16 7.17 0.97
N GLU A 114 -3.46 7.75 -0.18
CA GLU A 114 -4.83 8.13 -0.54
C GLU A 114 -5.60 6.95 -1.12
N LYS A 115 -5.00 6.29 -2.11
CA LYS A 115 -5.63 5.18 -2.83
C LYS A 115 -4.59 4.29 -3.50
N ILE A 116 -5.00 3.08 -3.79
CA ILE A 116 -4.22 2.09 -4.57
C ILE A 116 -5.06 1.68 -5.77
N THR A 117 -4.48 1.69 -6.96
CA THR A 117 -5.17 1.32 -8.20
C THR A 117 -4.49 0.13 -8.86
N PHE A 118 -5.30 -0.84 -9.26
CA PHE A 118 -4.92 -1.98 -10.08
C PHE A 118 -6.18 -2.55 -10.75
N ASP A 119 -6.02 -3.26 -11.84
CA ASP A 119 -7.12 -3.85 -12.63
C ASP A 119 -8.26 -2.85 -12.93
N ASN A 120 -7.94 -1.59 -13.19
CA ASN A 120 -8.88 -0.49 -13.44
C ASN A 120 -9.86 -0.21 -12.27
N LYS A 121 -9.52 -0.66 -11.07
CA LYS A 121 -10.30 -0.41 -9.84
C LYS A 121 -9.48 0.38 -8.85
N THR A 122 -10.17 1.11 -8.01
CA THR A 122 -9.59 1.95 -6.95
C THR A 122 -9.93 1.38 -5.59
N PHE A 123 -8.94 1.28 -4.73
CA PHE A 123 -9.06 0.73 -3.38
C PHE A 123 -8.48 1.69 -2.35
N LYS A 124 -8.99 1.59 -1.13
CA LYS A 124 -8.40 2.24 0.06
C LYS A 124 -7.88 1.17 1.01
N ILE A 125 -6.85 1.52 1.76
CA ILE A 125 -6.33 0.64 2.82
C ILE A 125 -7.34 0.65 3.97
N SER A 126 -7.84 -0.53 4.35
CA SER A 126 -8.83 -0.69 5.42
C SER A 126 -8.20 -1.07 6.76
N SER A 127 -7.03 -1.68 6.74
CA SER A 127 -6.34 -2.11 7.96
C SER A 127 -4.83 -1.90 7.90
N ASP A 128 -4.20 -1.89 9.07
CA ASP A 128 -2.76 -1.96 9.17
C ASP A 128 -2.22 -3.27 8.57
N PHE A 129 -0.93 -3.27 8.24
CA PHE A 129 -0.30 -4.43 7.64
C PHE A 129 -0.12 -5.58 8.63
N ALA A 130 -0.24 -6.80 8.11
CA ALA A 130 0.22 -8.01 8.78
C ALA A 130 1.54 -8.48 8.15
N VAL A 131 2.47 -8.95 8.98
CA VAL A 131 3.73 -9.48 8.51
C VAL A 131 3.59 -10.98 8.25
N ALA A 132 3.82 -11.39 7.01
CA ALA A 132 3.92 -12.78 6.63
C ALA A 132 5.40 -13.15 6.47
N ARG A 133 5.92 -13.91 7.43
CA ARG A 133 7.31 -14.39 7.40
C ARG A 133 7.34 -15.83 6.93
N PHE A 134 8.17 -16.07 5.94
CA PHE A 134 8.53 -17.41 5.49
C PHE A 134 10.06 -17.51 5.53
N LEU A 135 10.58 -18.17 6.57
CA LEU A 135 12.01 -18.25 6.81
C LEU A 135 12.65 -16.85 6.87
N SER A 136 13.59 -16.56 5.97
CA SER A 136 14.22 -15.24 5.87
C SER A 136 13.49 -14.23 5.00
N SER A 137 12.40 -14.64 4.31
CA SER A 137 11.59 -13.72 3.48
C SER A 137 10.48 -13.09 4.28
N GLU A 138 10.40 -11.76 4.25
CA GLU A 138 9.31 -10.99 4.85
C GLU A 138 8.45 -10.35 3.77
N PHE A 139 7.15 -10.59 3.88
CA PHE A 139 6.14 -9.95 3.07
C PHE A 139 5.14 -9.22 3.96
N TYR A 140 4.57 -8.17 3.45
CA TYR A 140 3.61 -7.34 4.17
C TYR A 140 2.25 -7.45 3.48
N VAL A 141 1.24 -7.78 4.25
CA VAL A 141 -0.13 -7.99 3.77
C VAL A 141 -1.00 -6.84 4.23
N TYR A 142 -1.63 -6.15 3.29
CA TYR A 142 -2.61 -5.10 3.56
C TYR A 142 -4.00 -5.55 3.11
N GLN A 143 -4.99 -5.19 3.90
CA GLN A 143 -6.39 -5.36 3.52
C GLN A 143 -6.87 -4.08 2.83
N LEU A 144 -7.55 -4.26 1.72
CA LEU A 144 -8.07 -3.16 0.90
C LEU A 144 -9.57 -3.26 0.78
N GLU A 145 -10.21 -2.11 0.73
CA GLU A 145 -11.63 -1.96 0.49
C GLU A 145 -11.85 -1.23 -0.84
N ALA A 146 -12.78 -1.74 -1.66
CA ALA A 146 -13.11 -1.09 -2.92
C ALA A 146 -13.77 0.26 -2.69
N THR A 147 -13.29 1.29 -3.37
CA THR A 147 -13.92 2.61 -3.36
C THR A 147 -14.92 2.67 -4.51
N LYS A 148 -16.16 3.00 -4.17
CA LYS A 148 -17.21 3.26 -5.15
C LYS A 148 -16.96 4.57 -5.88
#